data_93e6ef87d44999f7e84badc6110600b2
#
_entry.id   93e6ef87d44999f7e84badc6110600b2
#
_cell.length_a   1.000
_cell.length_b   1.000
_cell.length_c   1.000
_cell.angle_alpha   90.00
_cell.angle_beta   90.00
_cell.angle_gamma   90.00
#
_symmetry.space_group_name_H-M   'P 1'
#
loop_
_entity.id
_entity.type
_entity.pdbx_description
1 polymer ?
#
loop_
_entity_poly.entity_id
_entity_poly.type
_entity_poly.pdbx_seq_one_letter_code
_entity_poly.pdbx_strand_id
1 'polypeptide(L)'
;MPDPASLLAAACRRDPAGPLLTFYDDETGERTEVSATTAANWVAKTANLLRDDLDVEVDEAVAVLLPAHWQTAVVLLALWSIGAVPTATPADGLVVVAGAGLPVAGAREVLGLSLLPMNGRLPHPPAGVVDYAAEVLAAPDVFVGGEPSGQVDAERAYRRAGELGLAAGDRLLVTDAVGLADAVDWLLAPLAAGASVVLCRHADLKRLPARVAQERVSVTLGRPVSGVRPTG
;
A
#
# COMPACT_ATOMS: atom_id res chain seq x y z
N MET A 1 -4.92 19.58 8.37
CA MET A 1 -4.71 19.35 6.93
C MET A 1 -5.19 17.95 6.60
N PRO A 2 -5.68 17.65 5.39
CA PRO A 2 -6.00 16.28 5.03
C PRO A 2 -4.73 15.43 5.07
N ASP A 3 -4.82 14.27 5.71
CA ASP A 3 -3.76 13.28 5.82
C ASP A 3 -4.05 12.05 4.95
N PRO A 4 -3.13 11.10 4.78
CA PRO A 4 -3.38 9.89 3.99
C PRO A 4 -4.56 9.05 4.48
N ALA A 5 -4.85 9.01 5.79
CA ALA A 5 -6.01 8.31 6.33
C ALA A 5 -7.32 8.98 5.87
N SER A 6 -7.34 10.32 5.77
CA SER A 6 -8.48 11.06 5.25
C SER A 6 -8.77 10.78 3.77
N LEU A 7 -7.73 10.48 2.97
CA LEU A 7 -7.88 10.09 1.57
C LEU A 7 -8.58 8.73 1.45
N LEU A 8 -8.20 7.75 2.27
CA LEU A 8 -8.86 6.45 2.32
C LEU A 8 -10.31 6.58 2.79
N ALA A 9 -10.56 7.38 3.85
CA ALA A 9 -11.91 7.65 4.31
C ALA A 9 -12.78 8.34 3.23
N ALA A 10 -12.20 9.22 2.42
CA ALA A 10 -12.89 9.81 1.28
C ALA A 10 -13.23 8.78 0.19
N ALA A 11 -12.33 7.84 -0.08
CA ALA A 11 -12.59 6.73 -1.00
C ALA A 11 -13.75 5.85 -0.50
N CYS A 12 -13.78 5.49 0.80
CA CYS A 12 -14.87 4.74 1.40
C CYS A 12 -16.22 5.46 1.30
N ARG A 13 -16.26 6.78 1.50
CA ARG A 13 -17.50 7.56 1.36
C ARG A 13 -18.00 7.63 -0.08
N ARG A 14 -17.09 7.65 -1.05
CA ARG A 14 -17.42 7.77 -2.48
C ARG A 14 -17.95 6.48 -3.07
N ASP A 15 -17.24 5.37 -2.85
CA ASP A 15 -17.60 4.04 -3.35
C ASP A 15 -17.02 2.96 -2.43
N PRO A 16 -17.75 2.54 -1.37
CA PRO A 16 -17.24 1.59 -0.39
C PRO A 16 -16.99 0.18 -0.96
N ALA A 17 -17.76 -0.22 -1.96
CA ALA A 17 -17.71 -1.56 -2.55
C ALA A 17 -16.87 -1.62 -3.84
N GLY A 18 -16.59 -0.49 -4.46
CA GLY A 18 -15.81 -0.42 -5.69
C GLY A 18 -14.35 -0.79 -5.49
N PRO A 19 -13.68 -1.29 -6.53
CA PRO A 19 -12.28 -1.66 -6.46
C PRO A 19 -11.41 -0.43 -6.23
N LEU A 20 -10.72 -0.37 -5.07
CA LEU A 20 -9.73 0.66 -4.78
C LEU A 20 -8.38 0.30 -5.39
N LEU A 21 -7.97 -0.95 -5.20
CA LEU A 21 -6.71 -1.49 -5.71
C LEU A 21 -6.92 -2.91 -6.21
N THR A 22 -6.51 -3.18 -7.45
CA THR A 22 -6.41 -4.52 -8.02
C THR A 22 -4.93 -4.83 -8.25
N PHE A 23 -4.44 -5.86 -7.63
CA PHE A 23 -3.04 -6.29 -7.72
C PHE A 23 -2.91 -7.50 -8.64
N TYR A 24 -1.87 -7.50 -9.46
CA TYR A 24 -1.44 -8.62 -10.27
C TYR A 24 0.04 -8.90 -10.05
N ASP A 25 0.39 -10.16 -9.90
CA ASP A 25 1.76 -10.64 -10.03
C ASP A 25 1.83 -11.69 -11.15
N ASP A 26 2.47 -11.36 -12.26
CA ASP A 26 2.53 -12.26 -13.41
C ASP A 26 3.51 -13.41 -13.23
N GLU A 27 4.42 -13.35 -12.25
CA GLU A 27 5.32 -14.46 -11.88
C GLU A 27 4.58 -15.54 -11.10
N THR A 28 3.74 -15.15 -10.15
CA THR A 28 2.98 -16.09 -9.30
C THR A 28 1.60 -16.42 -9.85
N GLY A 29 1.07 -15.58 -10.74
CA GLY A 29 -0.30 -15.66 -11.24
C GLY A 29 -1.34 -15.07 -10.27
N GLU A 30 -0.92 -14.37 -9.23
CA GLU A 30 -1.83 -13.75 -8.28
C GLU A 30 -2.67 -12.66 -8.94
N ARG A 31 -3.97 -12.65 -8.59
CA ARG A 31 -4.88 -11.52 -8.75
C ARG A 31 -5.63 -11.30 -7.45
N THR A 32 -5.42 -10.16 -6.84
CA THR A 32 -6.13 -9.75 -5.62
C THR A 32 -6.82 -8.42 -5.87
N GLU A 33 -8.12 -8.33 -5.56
CA GLU A 33 -8.88 -7.10 -5.64
C GLU A 33 -9.36 -6.67 -4.26
N VAL A 34 -9.10 -5.42 -3.91
CA VAL A 34 -9.41 -4.86 -2.61
C VAL A 34 -10.32 -3.65 -2.80
N SER A 35 -11.55 -3.73 -2.25
CA SER A 35 -12.46 -2.59 -2.20
C SER A 35 -12.01 -1.53 -1.19
N ALA A 36 -12.59 -0.34 -1.26
CA ALA A 36 -12.27 0.72 -0.29
C ALA A 36 -12.58 0.28 1.15
N THR A 37 -13.72 -0.38 1.40
CA THR A 37 -14.07 -0.92 2.72
C THR A 37 -13.10 -2.01 3.17
N THR A 38 -12.74 -2.94 2.28
CA THR A 38 -11.79 -4.00 2.60
C THR A 38 -10.41 -3.42 2.93
N ALA A 39 -9.95 -2.42 2.16
CA ALA A 39 -8.71 -1.72 2.44
C ALA A 39 -8.75 -1.03 3.81
N ALA A 40 -9.83 -0.33 4.14
CA ALA A 40 -9.99 0.34 5.43
C ALA A 40 -9.94 -0.64 6.62
N ASN A 41 -10.57 -1.80 6.50
CA ASN A 41 -10.53 -2.84 7.53
C ASN A 41 -9.09 -3.38 7.73
N TRP A 42 -8.39 -3.68 6.63
CA TRP A 42 -7.00 -4.11 6.72
C TRP A 42 -6.09 -3.03 7.30
N VAL A 43 -6.28 -1.77 6.89
CA VAL A 43 -5.52 -0.63 7.43
C VAL A 43 -5.77 -0.48 8.92
N ALA A 44 -7.02 -0.56 9.39
CA ALA A 44 -7.36 -0.48 10.81
C ALA A 44 -6.70 -1.59 11.63
N LYS A 45 -6.80 -2.85 11.18
CA LYS A 45 -6.16 -4.00 11.83
C LYS A 45 -4.64 -3.84 11.88
N THR A 46 -4.03 -3.41 10.78
CA THR A 46 -2.57 -3.21 10.71
C THR A 46 -2.13 -2.03 11.60
N ALA A 47 -2.91 -0.95 11.65
CA ALA A 47 -2.62 0.20 12.51
C ALA A 47 -2.69 -0.18 14.00
N ASN A 48 -3.69 -0.96 14.41
CA ASN A 48 -3.79 -1.47 15.79
C ASN A 48 -2.60 -2.40 16.11
N LEU A 49 -2.26 -3.35 15.22
CA LEU A 49 -1.11 -4.24 15.40
C LEU A 49 0.20 -3.45 15.56
N LEU A 50 0.44 -2.45 14.71
CA LEU A 50 1.66 -1.65 14.77
C LEU A 50 1.75 -0.83 16.06
N ARG A 51 0.64 -0.18 16.46
CA ARG A 51 0.61 0.67 17.66
C ARG A 51 0.57 -0.13 18.97
N ASP A 52 -0.31 -1.14 19.06
CA ASP A 52 -0.67 -1.77 20.33
C ASP A 52 0.22 -3.00 20.63
N ASP A 53 0.71 -3.70 19.62
CA ASP A 53 1.51 -4.91 19.79
C ASP A 53 3.02 -4.68 19.50
N LEU A 54 3.35 -3.73 18.60
CA LEU A 54 4.73 -3.40 18.25
C LEU A 54 5.20 -2.06 18.81
N ASP A 55 4.38 -1.39 19.64
CA ASP A 55 4.66 -0.13 20.30
C ASP A 55 5.22 0.96 19.37
N VAL A 56 4.65 1.06 18.15
CA VAL A 56 5.05 2.11 17.20
C VAL A 56 4.39 3.43 17.59
N GLU A 57 5.21 4.45 17.81
CA GLU A 57 4.78 5.77 18.27
C GLU A 57 4.60 6.78 17.10
N VAL A 58 3.95 7.91 17.41
CA VAL A 58 3.82 9.05 16.48
C VAL A 58 5.22 9.60 16.18
N ASP A 59 5.46 10.00 14.92
CA ASP A 59 6.74 10.48 14.39
C ASP A 59 7.88 9.45 14.44
N GLU A 60 7.62 8.21 14.87
CA GLU A 60 8.61 7.15 14.83
C GLU A 60 8.89 6.71 13.39
N ALA A 61 10.18 6.58 13.07
CA ALA A 61 10.60 6.02 11.78
C ALA A 61 10.41 4.50 11.76
N VAL A 62 9.74 3.99 10.74
CA VAL A 62 9.55 2.55 10.50
C VAL A 62 10.10 2.18 9.14
N ALA A 63 11.04 1.24 9.11
CA ALA A 63 11.63 0.80 7.84
C ALA A 63 10.66 -0.13 7.09
N VAL A 64 10.26 0.24 5.88
CA VAL A 64 9.37 -0.54 5.01
C VAL A 64 10.18 -1.11 3.85
N LEU A 65 10.56 -2.37 3.96
CA LEU A 65 11.40 -3.09 3.00
C LEU A 65 10.55 -4.05 2.15
N LEU A 66 9.45 -3.52 1.62
CA LEU A 66 8.48 -4.26 0.82
C LEU A 66 8.45 -3.75 -0.62
N PRO A 67 8.27 -4.65 -1.61
CA PRO A 67 8.00 -4.23 -2.99
C PRO A 67 6.61 -3.58 -3.11
N ALA A 68 6.30 -3.01 -4.26
CA ALA A 68 4.93 -2.59 -4.57
C ALA A 68 4.00 -3.81 -4.57
N HIS A 69 3.03 -3.81 -3.67
CA HIS A 69 2.10 -4.90 -3.40
C HIS A 69 0.83 -4.35 -2.73
N TRP A 70 -0.30 -5.06 -2.80
CA TRP A 70 -1.51 -4.61 -2.12
C TRP A 70 -1.34 -4.55 -0.58
N GLN A 71 -0.59 -5.48 0.01
CA GLN A 71 -0.28 -5.44 1.45
C GLN A 71 0.66 -4.27 1.80
N THR A 72 1.57 -3.91 0.91
CA THR A 72 2.42 -2.73 1.09
C THR A 72 1.59 -1.44 1.13
N ALA A 73 0.55 -1.34 0.29
CA ALA A 73 -0.40 -0.23 0.36
C ALA A 73 -1.09 -0.16 1.73
N VAL A 74 -1.54 -1.30 2.25
CA VAL A 74 -2.17 -1.40 3.58
C VAL A 74 -1.20 -0.97 4.68
N VAL A 75 0.04 -1.48 4.68
CA VAL A 75 1.07 -1.13 5.68
C VAL A 75 1.38 0.36 5.65
N LEU A 76 1.58 0.94 4.48
CA LEU A 76 1.87 2.37 4.35
C LEU A 76 0.72 3.24 4.86
N LEU A 77 -0.51 2.91 4.47
CA LEU A 77 -1.70 3.63 4.95
C LEU A 77 -1.88 3.48 6.47
N ALA A 78 -1.57 2.31 7.04
CA ALA A 78 -1.63 2.08 8.47
C ALA A 78 -0.58 2.90 9.24
N LEU A 79 0.67 2.91 8.77
CA LEU A 79 1.75 3.72 9.35
C LEU A 79 1.38 5.21 9.36
N TRP A 80 0.89 5.73 8.25
CA TRP A 80 0.43 7.12 8.18
C TRP A 80 -0.78 7.38 9.09
N SER A 81 -1.66 6.40 9.29
CA SER A 81 -2.83 6.54 10.17
C SER A 81 -2.46 6.62 11.64
N ILE A 82 -1.35 5.99 12.07
CA ILE A 82 -0.83 6.11 13.44
C ILE A 82 0.14 7.28 13.61
N GLY A 83 0.46 8.01 12.55
CA GLY A 83 1.39 9.12 12.57
C GLY A 83 2.87 8.72 12.48
N ALA A 84 3.19 7.46 12.15
CA ALA A 84 4.55 6.99 11.95
C ALA A 84 5.13 7.44 10.60
N VAL A 85 6.45 7.38 10.48
CA VAL A 85 7.21 7.84 9.31
C VAL A 85 7.82 6.66 8.56
N PRO A 86 7.21 6.20 7.44
CA PRO A 86 7.81 5.14 6.64
C PRO A 86 9.16 5.58 6.06
N THR A 87 10.19 4.74 6.20
CA THR A 87 11.51 4.92 5.59
C THR A 87 11.91 3.71 4.76
N ALA A 88 12.71 3.91 3.71
CA ALA A 88 13.23 2.83 2.89
C ALA A 88 14.55 2.24 3.44
N THR A 89 15.14 2.88 4.44
CA THR A 89 16.44 2.51 4.98
C THR A 89 16.28 1.97 6.40
N PRO A 90 16.65 0.71 6.67
CA PRO A 90 16.68 0.20 8.03
C PRO A 90 17.79 0.86 8.82
N ALA A 91 17.56 1.03 10.13
CA ALA A 91 18.57 1.48 11.08
C ALA A 91 18.39 0.72 12.40
N ASP A 92 19.42 0.72 13.23
CA ASP A 92 19.39 0.06 14.54
C ASP A 92 18.28 0.63 15.42
N GLY A 93 17.56 -0.25 16.09
CA GLY A 93 16.47 0.10 16.99
C GLY A 93 15.13 0.43 16.34
N LEU A 94 15.03 0.41 15.00
CA LEU A 94 13.76 0.62 14.32
C LEU A 94 12.90 -0.64 14.27
N VAL A 95 11.58 -0.44 14.22
CA VAL A 95 10.66 -1.47 13.72
C VAL A 95 10.85 -1.60 12.21
N VAL A 96 10.97 -2.83 11.74
CA VAL A 96 11.16 -3.13 10.32
C VAL A 96 10.01 -3.97 9.82
N VAL A 97 9.35 -3.51 8.77
CA VAL A 97 8.36 -4.28 8.03
C VAL A 97 9.01 -4.82 6.76
N ALA A 98 9.21 -6.13 6.71
CA ALA A 98 9.99 -6.74 5.63
C ALA A 98 9.33 -7.99 5.06
N GLY A 99 9.61 -8.23 3.77
CA GLY A 99 9.27 -9.48 3.07
C GLY A 99 10.47 -10.42 2.99
N ALA A 100 10.93 -10.70 1.78
CA ALA A 100 12.14 -11.50 1.56
C ALA A 100 13.38 -10.82 2.16
N GLY A 101 14.30 -11.62 2.72
CA GLY A 101 15.55 -11.12 3.32
C GLY A 101 15.53 -11.03 4.85
N LEU A 102 14.52 -11.57 5.49
CA LEU A 102 14.44 -11.71 6.95
C LEU A 102 15.54 -12.66 7.50
N PRO A 103 16.01 -12.46 8.77
CA PRO A 103 15.79 -11.35 9.68
C PRO A 103 16.59 -10.09 9.31
N VAL A 104 16.22 -8.94 9.87
CA VAL A 104 16.96 -7.68 9.72
C VAL A 104 17.78 -7.43 10.98
N ALA A 105 19.10 -7.44 10.86
CA ALA A 105 20.00 -7.22 11.99
C ALA A 105 19.84 -5.81 12.55
N GLY A 106 19.89 -5.66 13.88
CA GLY A 106 19.77 -4.38 14.58
C GLY A 106 18.36 -3.85 14.70
N ALA A 107 17.35 -4.47 14.08
CA ALA A 107 15.96 -4.06 14.24
C ALA A 107 15.48 -4.27 15.70
N ARG A 108 14.67 -3.34 16.20
CA ARG A 108 13.96 -3.50 17.47
C ARG A 108 12.94 -4.64 17.38
N GLU A 109 12.15 -4.61 16.35
CA GLU A 109 11.15 -5.62 16.01
C GLU A 109 11.12 -5.82 14.49
N VAL A 110 10.79 -7.03 14.05
CA VAL A 110 10.61 -7.34 12.63
C VAL A 110 9.20 -7.89 12.40
N LEU A 111 8.38 -7.15 11.68
CA LEU A 111 7.09 -7.60 11.17
C LEU A 111 7.30 -8.22 9.79
N GLY A 112 7.15 -9.53 9.70
CA GLY A 112 7.39 -10.28 8.47
C GLY A 112 6.12 -10.53 7.67
N LEU A 113 6.13 -10.14 6.39
CA LEU A 113 5.07 -10.44 5.43
C LEU A 113 5.56 -11.48 4.43
N SER A 114 4.81 -12.56 4.25
CA SER A 114 5.14 -13.56 3.24
C SER A 114 4.91 -13.06 1.81
N LEU A 115 4.01 -12.10 1.64
CA LEU A 115 3.48 -11.63 0.36
C LEU A 115 2.87 -12.77 -0.50
N LEU A 116 2.50 -13.87 0.14
CA LEU A 116 1.80 -14.96 -0.52
C LEU A 116 0.33 -14.59 -0.77
N PRO A 117 -0.29 -15.13 -1.82
CA PRO A 117 -1.70 -14.93 -2.09
C PRO A 117 -2.59 -15.17 -0.87
N MET A 118 -3.69 -14.44 -0.77
CA MET A 118 -4.68 -14.54 0.33
C MET A 118 -4.07 -14.29 1.73
N ASN A 119 -3.05 -13.44 1.84
CA ASN A 119 -2.36 -13.15 3.10
C ASN A 119 -1.85 -14.43 3.79
N GLY A 120 -1.19 -15.29 3.02
CA GLY A 120 -0.62 -16.54 3.54
C GLY A 120 0.43 -16.28 4.62
N ARG A 121 0.49 -17.19 5.60
CA ARG A 121 1.49 -17.11 6.69
C ARG A 121 2.91 -17.34 6.18
N LEU A 122 3.88 -16.83 6.92
CA LEU A 122 5.28 -17.21 6.71
C LEU A 122 5.44 -18.71 6.93
N PRO A 123 6.00 -19.47 5.98
CA PRO A 123 6.11 -20.93 6.11
C PRO A 123 6.94 -21.36 7.32
N HIS A 124 8.00 -20.62 7.66
CA HIS A 124 8.90 -20.87 8.77
C HIS A 124 9.44 -19.52 9.27
N PRO A 125 8.67 -18.77 10.10
CA PRO A 125 9.13 -17.48 10.58
C PRO A 125 10.42 -17.66 11.39
N PRO A 126 11.48 -16.88 11.08
CA PRO A 126 12.69 -16.91 11.90
C PRO A 126 12.40 -16.46 13.34
N ALA A 127 13.23 -16.90 14.28
CA ALA A 127 13.11 -16.44 15.67
C ALA A 127 13.22 -14.90 15.74
N GLY A 128 12.34 -14.26 16.49
CA GLY A 128 12.30 -12.80 16.62
C GLY A 128 11.59 -12.09 15.46
N VAL A 129 10.91 -12.82 14.58
CA VAL A 129 10.05 -12.25 13.54
C VAL A 129 8.60 -12.49 13.89
N VAL A 130 7.82 -11.40 13.93
CA VAL A 130 6.36 -11.44 14.09
C VAL A 130 5.74 -11.74 12.73
N ASP A 131 4.98 -12.82 12.60
CA ASP A 131 4.28 -13.18 11.37
C ASP A 131 3.01 -12.31 11.22
N TYR A 132 3.06 -11.35 10.32
CA TYR A 132 1.94 -10.44 10.04
C TYR A 132 0.61 -11.18 9.82
N ALA A 133 0.62 -12.24 9.02
CA ALA A 133 -0.60 -12.97 8.68
C ALA A 133 -1.18 -13.76 9.87
N ALA A 134 -0.36 -14.10 10.85
CA ALA A 134 -0.82 -14.74 12.07
C ALA A 134 -1.50 -13.74 13.02
N GLU A 135 -0.90 -12.55 13.19
CA GLU A 135 -1.31 -11.59 14.23
C GLU A 135 -2.39 -10.61 13.75
N VAL A 136 -2.31 -10.13 12.52
CA VAL A 136 -3.21 -9.06 12.02
C VAL A 136 -4.70 -9.43 12.05
N LEU A 137 -5.04 -10.71 11.96
CA LEU A 137 -6.44 -11.16 11.98
C LEU A 137 -7.09 -11.00 13.36
N ALA A 138 -6.31 -11.05 14.43
CA ALA A 138 -6.79 -10.86 15.81
C ALA A 138 -7.00 -9.39 16.16
N ALA A 139 -6.34 -8.47 15.46
CA ALA A 139 -6.47 -7.04 15.69
C ALA A 139 -7.87 -6.51 15.33
N PRO A 140 -8.37 -5.47 16.03
CA PRO A 140 -9.65 -4.84 15.74
C PRO A 140 -9.70 -4.24 14.32
N ASP A 141 -10.85 -4.32 13.64
CA ASP A 141 -11.09 -3.75 12.31
C ASP A 141 -11.57 -2.29 12.34
N VAL A 142 -11.55 -1.68 13.53
CA VAL A 142 -11.79 -0.26 13.74
C VAL A 142 -10.56 0.34 14.42
N PHE A 143 -9.98 1.36 13.81
CA PHE A 143 -8.89 2.13 14.38
C PHE A 143 -9.43 3.49 14.86
N VAL A 144 -9.20 3.79 16.15
CA VAL A 144 -9.62 5.05 16.76
C VAL A 144 -8.38 5.77 17.27
N GLY A 145 -8.23 7.00 16.86
CA GLY A 145 -7.10 7.86 17.25
C GLY A 145 -5.94 7.72 16.29
N GLY A 146 -5.01 8.59 16.42
CA GLY A 146 -3.83 8.79 15.59
C GLY A 146 -3.72 10.29 15.33
N GLU A 147 -2.65 10.91 15.83
CA GLU A 147 -2.29 12.25 15.39
C GLU A 147 -1.63 12.10 14.02
N PRO A 148 -2.10 12.82 12.98
CA PRO A 148 -1.45 12.73 11.67
C PRO A 148 -0.01 13.21 11.80
N SER A 149 0.94 12.41 11.33
CA SER A 149 2.32 12.85 11.19
C SER A 149 2.38 14.02 10.21
N GLY A 150 3.06 15.10 10.60
CA GLY A 150 3.23 16.27 9.74
C GLY A 150 4.09 16.04 8.49
N GLN A 151 4.62 14.82 8.30
CA GLN A 151 5.61 14.53 7.26
C GLN A 151 5.02 14.05 5.93
N VAL A 152 3.80 13.53 5.90
CA VAL A 152 3.15 13.17 4.63
C VAL A 152 2.00 14.11 4.38
N ASP A 153 2.29 15.12 3.58
CA ASP A 153 1.36 16.15 3.19
C ASP A 153 0.42 15.64 2.08
N ALA A 154 -0.87 15.57 2.39
CA ALA A 154 -1.87 15.26 1.37
C ALA A 154 -1.86 16.32 0.23
N GLU A 155 -1.38 17.55 0.46
CA GLU A 155 -1.16 18.53 -0.59
C GLU A 155 -0.17 18.01 -1.64
N ARG A 156 0.86 17.30 -1.22
CA ARG A 156 1.79 16.64 -2.14
C ARG A 156 1.06 15.59 -3.00
N ALA A 157 0.16 14.82 -2.41
CA ALA A 157 -0.63 13.83 -3.14
C ALA A 157 -1.57 14.50 -4.15
N TYR A 158 -2.28 15.57 -3.77
CA TYR A 158 -3.14 16.34 -4.69
C TYR A 158 -2.35 17.01 -5.81
N ARG A 159 -1.24 17.66 -5.48
CA ARG A 159 -0.34 18.26 -6.50
C ARG A 159 0.14 17.19 -7.48
N ARG A 160 0.61 16.04 -6.96
CA ARG A 160 1.10 14.95 -7.80
C ARG A 160 0.00 14.35 -8.67
N ALA A 161 -1.21 14.23 -8.17
CA ALA A 161 -2.37 13.82 -8.95
C ALA A 161 -2.62 14.75 -10.14
N GLY A 162 -2.52 16.07 -9.92
CA GLY A 162 -2.62 17.09 -10.97
C GLY A 162 -1.50 16.98 -12.01
N GLU A 163 -0.24 16.80 -11.58
CA GLU A 163 0.92 16.59 -12.47
C GLU A 163 0.77 15.33 -13.33
N LEU A 164 0.25 14.25 -12.76
CA LEU A 164 -0.04 13.01 -13.48
C LEU A 164 -1.30 13.09 -14.34
N GLY A 165 -2.06 14.19 -14.26
CA GLY A 165 -3.29 14.38 -15.00
C GLY A 165 -4.41 13.42 -14.59
N LEU A 166 -4.44 12.96 -13.33
CA LEU A 166 -5.44 12.04 -12.82
C LEU A 166 -6.75 12.77 -12.51
N ALA A 167 -7.86 12.12 -12.80
CA ALA A 167 -9.20 12.60 -12.51
C ALA A 167 -10.00 11.58 -11.71
N ALA A 168 -11.07 12.05 -11.06
CA ALA A 168 -12.00 11.18 -10.35
C ALA A 168 -12.63 10.16 -11.29
N GLY A 169 -12.63 8.90 -10.87
CA GLY A 169 -13.11 7.76 -11.67
C GLY A 169 -12.07 7.18 -12.63
N ASP A 170 -10.88 7.76 -12.75
CA ASP A 170 -9.79 7.13 -13.51
C ASP A 170 -9.42 5.77 -12.88
N ARG A 171 -8.95 4.88 -13.75
CA ARG A 171 -8.37 3.60 -13.34
C ARG A 171 -6.95 3.53 -13.86
N LEU A 172 -5.99 3.70 -12.94
CA LEU A 172 -4.58 3.83 -13.22
C LEU A 172 -3.89 2.48 -13.25
N LEU A 173 -3.33 2.09 -14.41
CA LEU A 173 -2.42 0.95 -14.52
C LEU A 173 -1.00 1.38 -14.15
N VAL A 174 -0.39 0.66 -13.21
CA VAL A 174 0.98 0.88 -12.74
C VAL A 174 1.79 -0.39 -12.93
N THR A 175 2.92 -0.31 -13.65
CA THR A 175 3.72 -1.49 -14.02
C THR A 175 5.13 -1.51 -13.43
N ASP A 176 5.67 -0.36 -13.08
CA ASP A 176 7.08 -0.20 -12.71
C ASP A 176 7.26 0.41 -11.30
N ALA A 177 6.25 0.30 -10.42
CA ALA A 177 6.31 0.84 -9.06
C ALA A 177 7.27 0.04 -8.16
N VAL A 178 7.98 0.75 -7.30
CA VAL A 178 8.95 0.20 -6.36
C VAL A 178 8.57 0.57 -4.91
N GLY A 179 7.66 -0.17 -4.32
CA GLY A 179 7.34 -0.08 -2.89
C GLY A 179 7.15 1.36 -2.37
N LEU A 180 7.89 1.71 -1.31
CA LEU A 180 7.83 3.03 -0.68
C LEU A 180 8.35 4.15 -1.59
N ALA A 181 9.36 3.90 -2.45
CA ALA A 181 10.00 4.95 -3.24
C ALA A 181 9.00 5.71 -4.14
N ASP A 182 8.03 5.00 -4.69
CA ASP A 182 7.04 5.55 -5.61
C ASP A 182 5.63 5.63 -5.00
N ALA A 183 5.50 5.48 -3.67
CA ALA A 183 4.20 5.38 -2.99
C ALA A 183 3.30 6.60 -3.21
N VAL A 184 3.88 7.79 -3.42
CA VAL A 184 3.09 8.97 -3.75
C VAL A 184 2.42 8.80 -5.12
N ASP A 185 3.14 8.27 -6.09
CA ASP A 185 2.67 8.15 -7.47
C ASP A 185 1.66 7.02 -7.67
N TRP A 186 1.92 5.85 -7.09
CA TRP A 186 1.06 4.70 -7.33
C TRP A 186 -0.04 4.50 -6.27
N LEU A 187 0.04 5.16 -5.12
CA LEU A 187 -0.93 5.00 -4.03
C LEU A 187 -1.62 6.32 -3.65
N LEU A 188 -0.86 7.35 -3.24
CA LEU A 188 -1.47 8.54 -2.67
C LEU A 188 -2.09 9.47 -3.73
N ALA A 189 -1.44 9.69 -4.86
CA ALA A 189 -1.96 10.54 -5.93
C ALA A 189 -3.26 9.99 -6.53
N PRO A 190 -3.38 8.69 -6.85
CA PRO A 190 -4.67 8.10 -7.24
C PRO A 190 -5.76 8.27 -6.18
N LEU A 191 -5.46 8.01 -4.90
CA LEU A 191 -6.41 8.22 -3.80
C LEU A 191 -6.89 9.66 -3.73
N ALA A 192 -5.96 10.63 -3.82
CA ALA A 192 -6.28 12.06 -3.80
C ALA A 192 -7.14 12.48 -4.99
N ALA A 193 -6.85 11.97 -6.20
CA ALA A 193 -7.66 12.21 -7.39
C ALA A 193 -9.04 11.57 -7.33
N GLY A 194 -9.24 10.57 -6.49
CA GLY A 194 -10.43 9.75 -6.52
C GLY A 194 -10.43 8.70 -7.61
N ALA A 195 -9.25 8.27 -8.01
CA ALA A 195 -9.00 7.19 -8.94
C ALA A 195 -8.80 5.85 -8.20
N SER A 196 -8.84 4.76 -8.95
CA SER A 196 -8.49 3.42 -8.51
C SER A 196 -7.22 2.93 -9.20
N VAL A 197 -6.57 1.91 -8.63
CA VAL A 197 -5.27 1.44 -9.10
C VAL A 197 -5.34 -0.01 -9.56
N VAL A 198 -4.71 -0.30 -10.69
CA VAL A 198 -4.34 -1.65 -11.14
C VAL A 198 -2.82 -1.75 -11.06
N LEU A 199 -2.33 -2.37 -9.99
CA LEU A 199 -0.91 -2.51 -9.72
C LEU A 199 -0.41 -3.83 -10.27
N CYS A 200 0.58 -3.80 -11.15
CA CYS A 200 1.17 -4.99 -11.76
C CYS A 200 2.64 -5.13 -11.34
N ARG A 201 2.96 -6.24 -10.72
CA ARG A 201 4.31 -6.68 -10.43
C ARG A 201 4.73 -7.75 -11.43
N HIS A 202 6.00 -7.80 -11.81
CA HIS A 202 6.55 -8.72 -12.83
C HIS A 202 5.72 -8.74 -14.12
N ALA A 203 5.27 -7.56 -14.55
CA ALA A 203 4.27 -7.40 -15.61
C ALA A 203 4.69 -8.07 -16.93
N ASP A 204 3.91 -9.04 -17.39
CA ASP A 204 4.05 -9.61 -18.75
C ASP A 204 3.43 -8.65 -19.77
N LEU A 205 4.29 -8.05 -20.58
CA LEU A 205 3.90 -7.06 -21.58
C LEU A 205 2.88 -7.59 -22.60
N LYS A 206 2.87 -8.89 -22.85
CA LYS A 206 1.91 -9.52 -23.76
C LYS A 206 0.50 -9.57 -23.19
N ARG A 207 0.38 -9.56 -21.86
CA ARG A 207 -0.91 -9.58 -21.14
C ARG A 207 -1.50 -8.20 -20.94
N LEU A 208 -0.71 -7.13 -21.01
CA LEU A 208 -1.17 -5.77 -20.69
C LEU A 208 -2.37 -5.30 -21.54
N PRO A 209 -2.45 -5.51 -22.87
CA PRO A 209 -3.61 -5.08 -23.64
C PRO A 209 -4.92 -5.75 -23.19
N ALA A 210 -4.88 -7.05 -22.88
CA ALA A 210 -6.04 -7.77 -22.38
C ALA A 210 -6.43 -7.28 -20.96
N ARG A 211 -5.44 -7.03 -20.11
CA ARG A 211 -5.65 -6.49 -18.74
C ARG A 211 -6.28 -5.10 -18.80
N VAL A 212 -5.79 -4.21 -19.66
CA VAL A 212 -6.38 -2.89 -19.86
C VAL A 212 -7.86 -2.98 -20.19
N ALA A 213 -8.25 -3.88 -21.10
CA ALA A 213 -9.65 -4.07 -21.48
C ALA A 213 -10.46 -4.67 -20.31
N GLN A 214 -9.94 -5.72 -19.66
CA GLN A 214 -10.59 -6.41 -18.53
C GLN A 214 -10.85 -5.47 -17.35
N GLU A 215 -9.83 -4.71 -16.96
CA GLU A 215 -9.85 -3.80 -15.81
C GLU A 215 -10.37 -2.40 -16.16
N ARG A 216 -10.74 -2.13 -17.41
CA ARG A 216 -11.22 -0.82 -17.88
C ARG A 216 -10.26 0.31 -17.53
N VAL A 217 -8.97 0.09 -17.73
CA VAL A 217 -7.91 1.06 -17.47
C VAL A 217 -8.09 2.29 -18.35
N SER A 218 -8.02 3.48 -17.76
CA SER A 218 -8.13 4.78 -18.47
C SER A 218 -6.81 5.52 -18.58
N VAL A 219 -5.85 5.22 -17.67
CA VAL A 219 -4.55 5.91 -17.57
C VAL A 219 -3.44 4.91 -17.30
N THR A 220 -2.23 5.16 -17.80
CA THR A 220 -1.05 4.34 -17.48
C THR A 220 0.05 5.17 -16.83
N LEU A 221 0.69 4.61 -15.80
CA LEU A 221 1.92 5.08 -15.18
C LEU A 221 3.02 4.03 -15.40
N GLY A 222 4.17 4.47 -15.89
CA GLY A 222 5.25 3.60 -16.32
C GLY A 222 5.14 3.27 -17.80
N ARG A 223 4.87 2.02 -18.17
CA ARG A 223 4.83 1.61 -19.58
C ARG A 223 3.55 2.05 -20.27
N PRO A 224 3.66 2.73 -21.44
CA PRO A 224 2.49 3.08 -22.22
C PRO A 224 1.83 1.83 -22.83
N VAL A 225 0.51 1.83 -22.91
CA VAL A 225 -0.28 0.81 -23.60
C VAL A 225 -1.12 1.50 -24.67
N SER A 226 -1.13 0.92 -25.88
CA SER A 226 -1.84 1.50 -27.02
C SER A 226 -3.32 1.71 -26.72
N GLY A 227 -3.83 2.90 -27.02
CA GLY A 227 -5.22 3.27 -26.79
C GLY A 227 -5.55 3.72 -25.35
N VAL A 228 -4.56 3.79 -24.47
CA VAL A 228 -4.72 4.29 -23.11
C VAL A 228 -3.91 5.58 -22.93
N ARG A 229 -4.47 6.56 -22.25
CA ARG A 229 -3.80 7.83 -21.95
C ARG A 229 -2.60 7.59 -21.02
N PRO A 230 -1.37 8.00 -21.36
CA PRO A 230 -0.26 7.98 -20.42
C PRO A 230 -0.45 9.11 -19.38
N THR A 231 0.18 8.97 -18.22
CA THR A 231 0.37 10.10 -17.29
C THR A 231 1.27 11.16 -17.92
N GLY A 232 1.04 12.42 -17.57
CA GLY A 232 1.86 13.55 -17.99
C GLY A 232 3.26 13.54 -17.39
#